data_abe84efc83a8ad030c28246ef1056caf
#
_entry.id   abe84efc83a8ad030c28246ef1056caf
#
_cell.length_a   1.000
_cell.length_b   1.000
_cell.length_c   1.000
_cell.angle_alpha   90.00
_cell.angle_beta   90.00
_cell.angle_gamma   90.00
#
_symmetry.space_group_name_H-M   'P 1'
#
loop_
_entity.id
_entity.type
_entity.pdbx_description
1 polymer ?
#
loop_
_entity_poly.entity_id
_entity_poly.type
_entity_poly.pdbx_seq_one_letter_code
_entity_poly.pdbx_strand_id
1 'polypeptide(L)'
;LNPDNLRPANAPVSIPPLWGVWEYDWVQWAGSIQHPLARNIAQVIGVNAALFSWARTSPQPPSEKKEIFRSSIDVASLKTLEGLAKRLHSPRWPKSFPPINRELAARGKDLYHGNKLKGLPNLCAHCHVATKLDSPNPNGPSLHVTMIPQKEVGTDSLYLENFSRRTVDLERLGLGRLSAKDASQLVTTELMTLNGAGSDPEYQHLTNTWRDKAQYIARPHLAVWATAPFLHNGSVPNLYALLSPVKERPACFYLSPNMEFDPVKVGFVVSECNDSPTFRDPLVGFEFRTHLPGNSMEGHEFKGSDCGSVVAGAG
;
A
#
# COMPACT_ATOMS: atom_id res chain seq x y z
N LEU A 1 26.43 -0.25 1.15
CA LEU A 1 25.35 0.24 0.25
C LEU A 1 25.66 -0.26 -1.16
N ASN A 2 24.67 -0.85 -1.83
CA ASN A 2 24.81 -1.22 -3.23
C ASN A 2 24.49 0.02 -4.10
N PRO A 3 25.48 0.55 -4.87
CA PRO A 3 25.27 1.72 -5.72
C PRO A 3 24.17 1.52 -6.75
N ASP A 4 23.95 0.29 -7.22
CA ASP A 4 22.90 -0.04 -8.20
C ASP A 4 21.48 0.22 -7.66
N ASN A 5 21.33 0.34 -6.34
CA ASN A 5 20.06 0.67 -5.70
C ASN A 5 19.82 2.19 -5.55
N LEU A 6 20.83 3.02 -5.86
CA LEU A 6 20.65 4.46 -5.84
C LEU A 6 19.74 4.88 -6.98
N ARG A 7 18.55 5.34 -6.63
CA ARG A 7 17.52 5.79 -7.58
C ARG A 7 17.02 7.16 -7.15
N PRO A 8 16.55 7.99 -8.06
CA PRO A 8 15.79 9.18 -7.71
C PRO A 8 14.62 8.84 -6.81
N ALA A 9 14.24 9.72 -5.89
CA ALA A 9 13.05 9.59 -5.05
C ALA A 9 11.80 9.95 -5.87
N ASN A 10 11.46 9.11 -6.85
CA ASN A 10 10.44 9.34 -7.87
C ASN A 10 9.31 8.31 -7.86
N ALA A 11 9.11 7.61 -6.76
CA ALA A 11 7.99 6.68 -6.59
C ALA A 11 7.28 6.97 -5.25
N PRO A 12 6.54 8.08 -5.17
CA PRO A 12 5.82 8.42 -3.95
C PRO A 12 4.75 7.38 -3.66
N VAL A 13 4.49 7.18 -2.37
CA VAL A 13 3.48 6.22 -1.89
C VAL A 13 2.66 6.90 -0.81
N SER A 14 1.34 6.89 -0.95
CA SER A 14 0.45 7.31 0.13
C SER A 14 0.41 6.26 1.24
N ILE A 15 0.20 6.71 2.46
CA ILE A 15 0.12 5.81 3.62
C ILE A 15 -1.25 5.11 3.59
N PRO A 16 -1.30 3.77 3.50
CA PRO A 16 -2.56 3.05 3.54
C PRO A 16 -3.24 3.19 4.91
N PRO A 17 -4.58 3.19 4.98
CA PRO A 17 -5.28 3.22 6.27
C PRO A 17 -4.94 1.99 7.11
N LEU A 18 -4.83 2.17 8.43
CA LEU A 18 -4.46 1.12 9.36
C LEU A 18 -5.64 0.24 9.79
N TRP A 19 -6.88 0.77 9.76
CA TRP A 19 -8.05 0.00 10.16
C TRP A 19 -8.35 -1.15 9.20
N GLY A 20 -8.66 -2.30 9.74
CA GLY A 20 -8.97 -3.53 9.00
C GLY A 20 -7.78 -4.20 8.31
N VAL A 21 -6.59 -3.59 8.31
CA VAL A 21 -5.43 -4.15 7.58
C VAL A 21 -4.97 -5.50 8.11
N TRP A 22 -5.21 -5.77 9.39
CA TRP A 22 -4.83 -7.02 10.05
C TRP A 22 -5.68 -8.23 9.60
N GLU A 23 -6.82 -7.97 8.97
CA GLU A 23 -7.70 -9.02 8.44
C GLU A 23 -7.26 -9.54 7.07
N TYR A 24 -6.36 -8.84 6.36
CA TYR A 24 -5.98 -9.17 5.00
C TYR A 24 -4.82 -10.16 4.94
N ASP A 25 -4.94 -11.15 4.06
CA ASP A 25 -3.90 -12.15 3.80
C ASP A 25 -2.65 -11.56 3.13
N TRP A 26 -2.76 -10.42 2.45
CA TRP A 26 -1.67 -9.68 1.84
C TRP A 26 -1.78 -8.20 2.14
N VAL A 27 -0.62 -7.56 2.36
CA VAL A 27 -0.54 -6.14 2.74
C VAL A 27 0.49 -5.39 1.89
N GLN A 28 0.61 -4.07 2.10
CA GLN A 28 1.27 -3.12 1.21
C GLN A 28 0.46 -2.86 -0.06
N TRP A 29 0.76 -1.79 -0.80
CA TRP A 29 0.07 -1.49 -2.06
C TRP A 29 0.24 -2.58 -3.12
N ALA A 30 1.43 -3.19 -3.17
CA ALA A 30 1.76 -4.29 -4.09
C ALA A 30 1.29 -5.66 -3.60
N GLY A 31 0.70 -5.77 -2.41
CA GLY A 31 0.45 -7.06 -1.79
C GLY A 31 1.72 -7.89 -1.66
N SER A 32 2.82 -7.27 -1.28
CA SER A 32 4.14 -7.88 -1.33
C SER A 32 4.49 -8.72 -0.11
N ILE A 33 3.76 -8.57 0.99
CA ILE A 33 4.05 -9.24 2.26
C ILE A 33 2.79 -9.85 2.83
N GLN A 34 2.90 -11.08 3.29
CA GLN A 34 1.81 -11.81 3.92
C GLN A 34 1.84 -11.70 5.45
N HIS A 35 3.02 -11.74 6.04
CA HIS A 35 3.21 -11.78 7.49
C HIS A 35 3.27 -10.36 8.11
N PRO A 36 2.37 -9.98 9.05
CA PRO A 36 2.29 -8.62 9.59
C PRO A 36 3.57 -8.21 10.33
N LEU A 37 4.13 -9.07 11.19
CA LEU A 37 5.36 -8.75 11.92
C LEU A 37 6.57 -8.61 10.98
N ALA A 38 6.66 -9.44 9.92
CA ALA A 38 7.71 -9.30 8.91
C ALA A 38 7.59 -7.95 8.16
N ARG A 39 6.37 -7.51 7.87
CA ARG A 39 6.11 -6.18 7.31
C ARG A 39 6.66 -5.07 8.21
N ASN A 40 6.35 -5.11 9.50
CA ASN A 40 6.77 -4.07 10.44
C ASN A 40 8.29 -4.07 10.62
N ILE A 41 8.92 -5.24 10.74
CA ILE A 41 10.37 -5.36 10.77
C ILE A 41 11.02 -4.74 9.52
N ALA A 42 10.51 -5.07 8.34
CA ALA A 42 11.02 -4.51 7.08
C ALA A 42 10.84 -2.98 6.98
N GLN A 43 9.73 -2.45 7.47
CA GLN A 43 9.51 -1.00 7.53
C GLN A 43 10.50 -0.30 8.46
N VAL A 44 10.79 -0.88 9.61
CA VAL A 44 11.77 -0.32 10.56
C VAL A 44 13.19 -0.38 9.98
N ILE A 45 13.53 -1.45 9.25
CA ILE A 45 14.78 -1.49 8.46
C ILE A 45 14.82 -0.37 7.43
N GLY A 46 13.72 -0.15 6.71
CA GLY A 46 13.59 0.90 5.69
C GLY A 46 13.72 2.33 6.24
N VAL A 47 13.36 2.55 7.52
CA VAL A 47 13.55 3.84 8.21
C VAL A 47 14.82 3.89 9.06
N ASN A 48 15.82 3.11 8.67
CA ASN A 48 17.20 3.19 9.18
C ASN A 48 17.47 2.47 10.52
N ALA A 49 16.78 1.38 10.83
CA ALA A 49 17.22 0.51 11.92
C ALA A 49 18.62 -0.06 11.65
N ALA A 50 19.43 -0.12 12.68
CA ALA A 50 20.75 -0.75 12.57
C ALA A 50 20.60 -2.26 12.39
N LEU A 51 21.21 -2.79 11.34
CA LEU A 51 21.31 -4.21 11.03
C LEU A 51 22.71 -4.48 10.46
N PHE A 52 23.27 -5.65 10.73
CA PHE A 52 24.61 -6.02 10.27
C PHE A 52 25.69 -5.00 10.67
N SER A 53 25.59 -4.42 11.88
CA SER A 53 26.54 -3.41 12.36
C SER A 53 27.99 -3.90 12.40
N TRP A 54 28.21 -5.19 12.62
CA TRP A 54 29.53 -5.84 12.55
C TRP A 54 30.21 -5.60 11.20
N ALA A 55 29.47 -5.48 10.13
CA ALA A 55 30.02 -5.28 8.79
C ALA A 55 30.77 -3.94 8.62
N ARG A 56 30.63 -3.03 9.56
CA ARG A 56 31.38 -1.75 9.59
C ARG A 56 32.77 -1.90 10.24
N THR A 57 32.93 -2.90 11.11
CA THR A 57 34.11 -3.05 11.93
C THR A 57 34.91 -4.31 11.67
N SER A 58 34.32 -5.31 11.01
CA SER A 58 34.98 -6.58 10.70
C SER A 58 34.77 -6.97 9.24
N PRO A 59 35.77 -7.50 8.53
CA PRO A 59 35.60 -8.06 7.20
C PRO A 59 34.88 -9.40 7.20
N GLN A 60 34.88 -10.13 8.31
CA GLN A 60 34.25 -11.44 8.47
C GLN A 60 33.01 -11.34 9.38
N PRO A 61 31.95 -12.10 9.08
CA PRO A 61 30.80 -12.20 9.96
C PRO A 61 31.17 -12.87 11.29
N PRO A 62 30.45 -12.55 12.37
CA PRO A 62 30.52 -13.34 13.61
C PRO A 62 30.16 -14.80 13.37
N SER A 63 30.64 -15.71 14.21
CA SER A 63 30.34 -17.14 14.16
C SER A 63 28.89 -17.45 14.58
N GLU A 64 28.35 -16.65 15.50
CA GLU A 64 27.02 -16.87 16.04
C GLU A 64 25.94 -16.13 15.22
N LYS A 65 24.90 -16.84 14.83
CA LYS A 65 23.78 -16.30 14.08
C LYS A 65 23.12 -15.08 14.74
N LYS A 66 23.00 -15.11 16.09
CA LYS A 66 22.44 -14.00 16.87
C LYS A 66 23.26 -12.71 16.70
N GLU A 67 24.57 -12.82 16.66
CA GLU A 67 25.43 -11.66 16.45
C GLU A 67 25.45 -11.20 15.00
N ILE A 68 25.30 -12.11 14.03
CA ILE A 68 25.14 -11.76 12.62
C ILE A 68 23.91 -10.88 12.44
N PHE A 69 22.76 -11.29 12.95
CA PHE A 69 21.46 -10.60 12.80
C PHE A 69 21.16 -9.64 13.96
N ARG A 70 22.18 -9.27 14.74
CA ARG A 70 21.99 -8.26 15.79
C ARG A 70 21.47 -6.95 15.19
N SER A 71 20.36 -6.45 15.73
CA SER A 71 19.67 -5.27 15.23
C SER A 71 19.21 -4.35 16.35
N SER A 72 18.90 -3.10 16.01
CA SER A 72 18.27 -2.14 16.91
C SER A 72 16.73 -2.22 16.91
N ILE A 73 16.16 -3.24 16.26
CA ILE A 73 14.71 -3.38 16.13
C ILE A 73 14.13 -3.92 17.44
N ASP A 74 13.21 -3.18 18.02
CA ASP A 74 12.42 -3.61 19.16
C ASP A 74 11.18 -4.39 18.70
N VAL A 75 11.35 -5.71 18.55
CA VAL A 75 10.28 -6.59 18.11
C VAL A 75 9.11 -6.66 19.10
N ALA A 76 9.37 -6.50 20.40
CA ALA A 76 8.33 -6.51 21.43
C ALA A 76 7.40 -5.30 21.27
N SER A 77 7.97 -4.11 21.06
CA SER A 77 7.19 -2.91 20.75
C SER A 77 6.40 -3.03 19.44
N LEU A 78 6.97 -3.65 18.40
CA LEU A 78 6.24 -3.90 17.15
C LEU A 78 5.04 -4.81 17.35
N LYS A 79 5.14 -5.87 18.14
CA LYS A 79 4.00 -6.73 18.50
C LYS A 79 2.92 -5.95 19.25
N THR A 80 3.32 -5.08 20.18
CA THR A 80 2.38 -4.20 20.90
C THR A 80 1.63 -3.27 19.95
N LEU A 81 2.34 -2.67 18.99
CA LEU A 81 1.72 -1.80 17.98
C LEU A 81 0.73 -2.55 17.08
N GLU A 82 1.02 -3.79 16.71
CA GLU A 82 0.06 -4.64 15.97
C GLU A 82 -1.21 -4.92 16.79
N GLY A 83 -1.06 -5.25 18.07
CA GLY A 83 -2.20 -5.42 18.97
C GLY A 83 -3.06 -4.16 19.08
N LEU A 84 -2.44 -2.97 19.09
CA LEU A 84 -3.17 -1.70 19.06
C LEU A 84 -3.85 -1.46 17.70
N ALA A 85 -3.17 -1.78 16.58
CA ALA A 85 -3.74 -1.62 15.24
C ALA A 85 -5.00 -2.49 15.03
N LYS A 86 -5.04 -3.69 15.62
CA LYS A 86 -6.23 -4.57 15.60
C LYS A 86 -7.46 -3.96 16.26
N ARG A 87 -7.27 -2.97 17.14
CA ARG A 87 -8.35 -2.25 17.84
C ARG A 87 -8.86 -1.05 17.07
N LEU A 88 -8.22 -0.68 15.95
CA LEU A 88 -8.64 0.44 15.13
C LEU A 88 -9.83 0.04 14.25
N HIS A 89 -10.90 0.80 14.38
CA HIS A 89 -12.08 0.66 13.54
C HIS A 89 -12.13 1.77 12.48
N SER A 90 -12.73 1.45 11.35
CA SER A 90 -12.96 2.42 10.29
C SER A 90 -13.80 3.61 10.79
N PRO A 91 -13.41 4.87 10.51
CA PRO A 91 -14.14 6.03 10.97
C PRO A 91 -15.53 6.10 10.33
N ARG A 92 -16.51 6.55 11.12
CA ARG A 92 -17.86 6.83 10.63
C ARG A 92 -17.91 8.20 9.98
N TRP A 93 -18.83 8.38 9.03
CA TRP A 93 -19.10 9.69 8.45
C TRP A 93 -19.41 10.71 9.54
N PRO A 94 -18.70 11.85 9.59
CA PRO A 94 -18.85 12.84 10.66
C PRO A 94 -20.26 13.46 10.68
N LYS A 95 -20.79 13.68 11.87
CA LYS A 95 -22.09 14.36 12.03
C LYS A 95 -22.05 15.84 11.61
N SER A 96 -20.87 16.45 11.60
CA SER A 96 -20.63 17.81 11.14
C SER A 96 -20.64 17.97 9.63
N PHE A 97 -20.55 16.85 8.88
CA PHE A 97 -20.64 16.87 7.43
C PHE A 97 -22.09 16.83 6.96
N PRO A 98 -22.38 17.24 5.72
CA PRO A 98 -23.71 17.10 5.15
C PRO A 98 -24.21 15.65 5.29
N PRO A 99 -25.48 15.42 5.60
CA PRO A 99 -26.02 14.08 5.75
C PRO A 99 -25.94 13.33 4.42
N ILE A 100 -25.67 12.02 4.48
CA ILE A 100 -25.63 11.15 3.30
C ILE A 100 -27.02 11.09 2.70
N ASN A 101 -27.15 11.45 1.43
CA ASN A 101 -28.36 11.27 0.65
C ASN A 101 -28.57 9.77 0.39
N ARG A 102 -29.59 9.19 1.04
CA ARG A 102 -29.84 7.74 1.00
C ARG A 102 -30.25 7.24 -0.38
N GLU A 103 -30.96 8.05 -1.16
CA GLU A 103 -31.36 7.68 -2.52
C GLU A 103 -30.14 7.62 -3.45
N LEU A 104 -29.29 8.65 -3.42
CA LEU A 104 -28.03 8.66 -4.19
C LEU A 104 -27.09 7.54 -3.74
N ALA A 105 -27.02 7.26 -2.45
CA ALA A 105 -26.22 6.16 -1.91
C ALA A 105 -26.73 4.78 -2.39
N ALA A 106 -28.03 4.59 -2.46
CA ALA A 106 -28.62 3.36 -3.02
C ALA A 106 -28.29 3.20 -4.51
N ARG A 107 -28.41 4.28 -5.29
CA ARG A 107 -28.00 4.27 -6.72
C ARG A 107 -26.50 3.98 -6.87
N GLY A 108 -25.66 4.63 -6.07
CA GLY A 108 -24.22 4.38 -6.04
C GLY A 108 -23.88 2.92 -5.69
N LYS A 109 -24.59 2.33 -4.74
CA LYS A 109 -24.46 0.90 -4.41
C LYS A 109 -24.81 -0.01 -5.59
N ASP A 110 -25.89 0.28 -6.31
CA ASP A 110 -26.27 -0.48 -7.50
C ASP A 110 -25.21 -0.40 -8.60
N LEU A 111 -24.63 0.81 -8.83
CA LEU A 111 -23.54 1.00 -9.77
C LEU A 111 -22.28 0.25 -9.32
N TYR A 112 -21.91 0.37 -8.05
CA TYR A 112 -20.73 -0.31 -7.48
C TYR A 112 -20.77 -1.83 -7.69
N HIS A 113 -21.95 -2.45 -7.53
CA HIS A 113 -22.16 -3.88 -7.74
C HIS A 113 -22.55 -4.25 -9.19
N GLY A 114 -22.76 -3.30 -10.07
CA GLY A 114 -23.21 -3.58 -11.44
C GLY A 114 -24.63 -4.09 -11.58
N ASN A 115 -25.47 -4.02 -10.53
CA ASN A 115 -26.77 -4.66 -10.47
C ASN A 115 -27.77 -4.21 -11.54
N LYS A 116 -27.62 -3.00 -12.10
CA LYS A 116 -28.53 -2.40 -13.11
C LYS A 116 -27.93 -2.27 -14.49
N LEU A 117 -26.66 -2.67 -14.67
CA LEU A 117 -25.97 -2.57 -15.93
C LEU A 117 -25.96 -3.95 -16.60
N LYS A 118 -26.83 -4.16 -17.58
CA LYS A 118 -26.88 -5.41 -18.35
C LYS A 118 -25.51 -5.70 -18.97
N GLY A 119 -24.94 -6.87 -18.70
CA GLY A 119 -23.64 -7.31 -19.24
C GLY A 119 -22.41 -6.81 -18.50
N LEU A 120 -22.55 -6.09 -17.40
CA LEU A 120 -21.42 -5.63 -16.57
C LEU A 120 -21.59 -6.12 -15.13
N PRO A 121 -21.28 -7.39 -14.85
CA PRO A 121 -21.38 -7.90 -13.49
C PRO A 121 -20.30 -7.31 -12.59
N ASN A 122 -20.68 -6.94 -11.37
CA ASN A 122 -19.77 -6.65 -10.26
C ASN A 122 -18.67 -5.60 -10.53
N LEU A 123 -18.96 -4.49 -11.16
CA LEU A 123 -17.99 -3.45 -11.53
C LEU A 123 -16.85 -3.25 -10.50
N CYS A 124 -16.99 -2.28 -9.62
CA CYS A 124 -15.98 -2.00 -8.58
C CYS A 124 -15.91 -3.13 -7.55
N ALA A 125 -17.06 -3.73 -7.22
CA ALA A 125 -17.16 -4.80 -6.25
C ALA A 125 -16.39 -6.07 -6.67
N HIS A 126 -16.22 -6.32 -7.96
CA HIS A 126 -15.44 -7.46 -8.45
C HIS A 126 -14.00 -7.49 -7.88
N CYS A 127 -13.37 -6.33 -7.83
CA CYS A 127 -12.01 -6.20 -7.31
C CYS A 127 -11.97 -5.85 -5.82
N HIS A 128 -12.86 -4.98 -5.36
CA HIS A 128 -12.79 -4.37 -4.03
C HIS A 128 -13.64 -5.08 -2.96
N VAL A 129 -14.06 -6.30 -3.19
CA VAL A 129 -14.70 -7.15 -2.17
C VAL A 129 -13.71 -8.22 -1.72
N ALA A 130 -13.40 -8.23 -0.43
CA ALA A 130 -12.63 -9.31 0.15
C ALA A 130 -13.52 -10.54 0.37
N THR A 131 -12.99 -11.71 0.09
CA THR A 131 -13.63 -12.99 0.37
C THR A 131 -13.08 -13.58 1.67
N LYS A 132 -13.90 -14.34 2.39
CA LYS A 132 -13.43 -15.06 3.59
C LYS A 132 -12.44 -16.14 3.16
N LEU A 133 -11.39 -16.31 3.94
CA LEU A 133 -10.48 -17.45 3.79
C LEU A 133 -11.21 -18.74 4.23
N ASP A 134 -10.97 -19.85 3.53
CA ASP A 134 -11.56 -21.16 3.84
C ASP A 134 -11.15 -21.66 5.23
N SER A 135 -9.93 -21.34 5.64
CA SER A 135 -9.38 -21.71 6.95
C SER A 135 -8.71 -20.47 7.60
N PRO A 136 -9.52 -19.54 8.13
CA PRO A 136 -8.97 -18.34 8.74
C PRO A 136 -8.19 -18.70 10.02
N ASN A 137 -7.04 -18.09 10.21
CA ASN A 137 -6.33 -18.15 11.47
C ASN A 137 -7.11 -17.35 12.54
N PRO A 138 -7.43 -17.93 13.69
CA PRO A 138 -8.16 -17.22 14.75
C PRO A 138 -7.50 -15.92 15.20
N ASN A 139 -6.19 -15.83 15.08
CA ASN A 139 -5.38 -14.68 15.51
C ASN A 139 -4.76 -13.90 14.36
N GLY A 140 -5.06 -14.24 13.10
CA GLY A 140 -4.45 -13.68 11.92
C GLY A 140 -5.45 -13.29 10.84
N PRO A 141 -4.98 -13.21 9.58
CA PRO A 141 -5.83 -12.85 8.45
C PRO A 141 -7.06 -13.76 8.29
N SER A 142 -8.16 -13.14 7.98
CA SER A 142 -9.45 -13.81 7.75
C SER A 142 -10.03 -13.54 6.36
N LEU A 143 -9.44 -12.59 5.64
CA LEU A 143 -9.92 -12.12 4.35
C LEU A 143 -8.84 -12.25 3.27
N HIS A 144 -9.23 -12.86 2.16
CA HIS A 144 -8.46 -12.85 0.92
C HIS A 144 -8.76 -11.55 0.16
N VAL A 145 -7.70 -10.83 -0.24
CA VAL A 145 -7.81 -9.61 -1.03
C VAL A 145 -7.41 -9.85 -2.49
N THR A 146 -8.15 -9.26 -3.41
CA THR A 146 -7.90 -9.42 -4.84
C THR A 146 -6.62 -8.69 -5.25
N MET A 147 -5.79 -9.35 -6.06
CA MET A 147 -4.61 -8.77 -6.68
C MET A 147 -4.89 -8.48 -8.14
N ILE A 148 -4.70 -7.23 -8.54
CA ILE A 148 -4.94 -6.79 -9.92
C ILE A 148 -3.59 -6.57 -10.60
N PRO A 149 -3.32 -7.22 -11.75
CA PRO A 149 -2.16 -6.89 -12.55
C PRO A 149 -2.08 -5.40 -12.87
N GLN A 150 -0.90 -4.81 -12.73
CA GLN A 150 -0.71 -3.36 -12.96
C GLN A 150 -1.18 -2.94 -14.36
N LYS A 151 -0.96 -3.79 -15.37
CA LYS A 151 -1.40 -3.53 -16.75
C LYS A 151 -2.93 -3.43 -16.91
N GLU A 152 -3.69 -4.09 -16.04
CA GLU A 152 -5.16 -4.06 -16.07
C GLU A 152 -5.70 -2.83 -15.36
N VAL A 153 -5.14 -2.47 -14.20
CA VAL A 153 -5.58 -1.29 -13.46
C VAL A 153 -5.04 0.02 -14.04
N GLY A 154 -3.93 -0.03 -14.76
CA GLY A 154 -3.32 1.09 -15.48
C GLY A 154 -2.68 2.17 -14.59
N THR A 155 -2.57 1.95 -13.27
CA THR A 155 -1.92 2.91 -12.36
C THR A 155 -0.41 2.90 -12.53
N ASP A 156 0.27 3.94 -12.04
CA ASP A 156 1.74 4.09 -12.14
C ASP A 156 2.48 2.82 -11.70
N SER A 157 3.50 2.41 -12.46
CA SER A 157 4.26 1.17 -12.22
C SER A 157 5.54 1.37 -11.43
N LEU A 158 6.00 2.60 -11.26
CA LEU A 158 7.37 2.88 -10.81
C LEU A 158 7.65 2.38 -9.39
N TYR A 159 6.64 2.42 -8.51
CA TYR A 159 6.73 1.83 -7.17
C TYR A 159 7.05 0.32 -7.23
N LEU A 160 6.38 -0.42 -8.09
CA LEU A 160 6.58 -1.87 -8.27
C LEU A 160 7.95 -2.17 -8.88
N GLU A 161 8.32 -1.41 -9.91
CA GLU A 161 9.59 -1.55 -10.62
C GLU A 161 10.78 -1.26 -9.70
N ASN A 162 10.69 -0.22 -8.88
CA ASN A 162 11.74 0.12 -7.92
C ASN A 162 12.00 -0.99 -6.90
N PHE A 163 10.96 -1.73 -6.48
CA PHE A 163 11.14 -2.87 -5.58
C PHE A 163 11.72 -4.08 -6.30
N SER A 164 11.16 -4.47 -7.45
CA SER A 164 11.56 -5.68 -8.19
C SER A 164 13.00 -5.62 -8.75
N ARG A 165 13.51 -4.41 -9.02
CA ARG A 165 14.87 -4.20 -9.55
C ARG A 165 15.94 -4.12 -8.48
N ARG A 166 15.59 -3.97 -7.20
CA ARG A 166 16.56 -3.85 -6.12
C ARG A 166 17.20 -5.19 -5.80
N THR A 167 18.50 -5.13 -5.50
CA THR A 167 19.27 -6.29 -5.03
C THR A 167 19.99 -5.94 -3.73
N VAL A 168 20.27 -6.97 -2.94
CA VAL A 168 21.00 -6.86 -1.69
C VAL A 168 22.25 -7.74 -1.80
N ASP A 169 23.41 -7.16 -1.53
CA ASP A 169 24.67 -7.85 -1.51
C ASP A 169 24.89 -8.50 -0.13
N LEU A 170 24.90 -9.82 -0.10
CA LEU A 170 25.13 -10.64 1.08
C LEU A 170 26.35 -11.58 0.89
N GLU A 171 27.29 -11.23 0.00
CA GLU A 171 28.51 -12.01 -0.27
C GLU A 171 29.29 -12.30 1.02
N ARG A 172 29.36 -11.33 1.94
CA ARG A 172 30.03 -11.49 3.22
C ARG A 172 29.37 -12.53 4.15
N LEU A 173 28.14 -12.93 3.87
CA LEU A 173 27.43 -14.03 4.53
C LEU A 173 27.50 -15.33 3.72
N GLY A 174 28.24 -15.38 2.62
CA GLY A 174 28.30 -16.52 1.71
C GLY A 174 27.02 -16.75 0.90
N LEU A 175 26.12 -15.77 0.85
CA LEU A 175 24.80 -15.87 0.19
C LEU A 175 24.76 -15.20 -1.18
N GLY A 176 25.84 -14.54 -1.58
CA GLY A 176 25.89 -13.81 -2.85
C GLY A 176 24.94 -12.60 -2.91
N ARG A 177 24.49 -12.27 -4.11
CA ARG A 177 23.55 -11.17 -4.36
C ARG A 177 22.12 -11.71 -4.50
N LEU A 178 21.22 -11.27 -3.64
CA LEU A 178 19.81 -11.66 -3.65
C LEU A 178 18.93 -10.52 -4.17
N SER A 179 17.73 -10.86 -4.68
CA SER A 179 16.67 -9.87 -4.92
C SER A 179 16.27 -9.19 -3.61
N ALA A 180 15.71 -7.97 -3.67
CA ALA A 180 15.18 -7.31 -2.47
C ALA A 180 14.11 -8.15 -1.77
N LYS A 181 13.28 -8.86 -2.54
CA LYS A 181 12.27 -9.79 -2.03
C LYS A 181 12.90 -10.92 -1.22
N ASP A 182 13.87 -11.64 -1.80
CA ASP A 182 14.48 -12.81 -1.14
C ASP A 182 15.31 -12.40 0.07
N ALA A 183 16.05 -11.29 -0.02
CA ALA A 183 16.79 -10.74 1.09
C ALA A 183 15.87 -10.28 2.23
N SER A 184 14.75 -9.63 1.92
CA SER A 184 13.77 -9.20 2.91
C SER A 184 13.13 -10.40 3.61
N GLN A 185 12.74 -11.43 2.86
CA GLN A 185 12.18 -12.66 3.42
C GLN A 185 13.18 -13.35 4.36
N LEU A 186 14.42 -13.49 3.92
CA LEU A 186 15.50 -14.08 4.74
C LEU A 186 15.68 -13.31 6.05
N VAL A 187 15.94 -12.00 5.94
CA VAL A 187 16.27 -11.18 7.11
C VAL A 187 15.11 -11.12 8.10
N THR A 188 13.88 -10.95 7.61
CA THR A 188 12.72 -10.90 8.49
C THR A 188 12.43 -12.25 9.14
N THR A 189 12.64 -13.37 8.45
CA THR A 189 12.51 -14.71 9.01
C THR A 189 13.52 -14.93 10.14
N GLU A 190 14.79 -14.55 9.93
CA GLU A 190 15.83 -14.68 10.93
C GLU A 190 15.55 -13.83 12.17
N LEU A 191 15.17 -12.58 11.99
CA LEU A 191 14.83 -11.68 13.08
C LEU A 191 13.61 -12.16 13.86
N MET A 192 12.58 -12.65 13.19
CA MET A 192 11.42 -13.24 13.86
C MET A 192 11.77 -14.49 14.65
N THR A 193 12.59 -15.37 14.08
CA THR A 193 13.05 -16.60 14.75
C THR A 193 13.85 -16.28 16.01
N LEU A 194 14.81 -15.35 15.91
CA LEU A 194 15.66 -14.94 17.04
C LEU A 194 14.86 -14.23 18.16
N ASN A 195 13.69 -13.71 17.85
CA ASN A 195 12.78 -13.06 18.80
C ASN A 195 11.57 -13.93 19.17
N GLY A 196 11.63 -15.24 18.92
CA GLY A 196 10.64 -16.20 19.37
C GLY A 196 9.27 -16.14 18.67
N ALA A 197 9.17 -15.52 17.49
CA ALA A 197 7.89 -15.43 16.78
C ALA A 197 7.38 -16.80 16.31
N GLY A 198 8.26 -17.76 16.03
CA GLY A 198 7.86 -19.11 15.64
C GLY A 198 7.16 -19.94 16.74
N SER A 199 7.32 -19.57 18.00
CA SER A 199 6.63 -20.17 19.15
C SER A 199 5.51 -19.29 19.73
N ASP A 200 5.32 -18.10 19.17
CA ASP A 200 4.28 -17.17 19.60
C ASP A 200 2.93 -17.61 19.01
N PRO A 201 1.90 -17.86 19.84
CA PRO A 201 0.58 -18.29 19.38
C PRO A 201 -0.06 -17.38 18.34
N GLU A 202 0.31 -16.12 18.32
CA GLU A 202 -0.20 -15.15 17.36
C GLU A 202 0.43 -15.31 15.97
N TYR A 203 1.69 -15.74 15.90
CA TYR A 203 2.49 -15.75 14.67
C TYR A 203 2.88 -17.12 14.15
N GLN A 204 2.89 -18.15 15.01
CA GLN A 204 3.39 -19.50 14.71
C GLN A 204 2.72 -20.16 13.50
N HIS A 205 1.48 -19.76 13.16
CA HIS A 205 0.71 -20.30 12.04
C HIS A 205 0.78 -19.43 10.77
N LEU A 206 1.51 -18.31 10.82
CA LEU A 206 1.63 -17.41 9.69
C LEU A 206 2.88 -17.71 8.87
N THR A 207 2.71 -17.73 7.56
CA THR A 207 3.84 -17.91 6.63
C THR A 207 4.47 -16.55 6.30
N ASN A 208 5.79 -16.46 6.41
CA ASN A 208 6.53 -15.29 5.97
C ASN A 208 6.80 -15.37 4.45
N THR A 209 5.80 -15.11 3.66
CA THR A 209 5.91 -15.11 2.20
C THR A 209 6.00 -13.68 1.67
N TRP A 210 6.95 -13.48 0.74
CA TRP A 210 7.18 -12.23 0.03
C TRP A 210 7.00 -12.43 -1.47
N ARG A 211 6.57 -11.38 -2.17
CA ARG A 211 6.47 -11.36 -3.63
C ARG A 211 6.75 -9.97 -4.20
N ASP A 212 7.15 -9.93 -5.46
CA ASP A 212 7.53 -8.73 -6.21
C ASP A 212 6.82 -8.67 -7.58
N LYS A 213 5.64 -9.28 -7.66
CA LYS A 213 4.83 -9.27 -8.89
C LYS A 213 4.35 -7.86 -9.21
N ALA A 214 4.27 -7.55 -10.51
CA ALA A 214 3.73 -6.27 -11.00
C ALA A 214 2.21 -6.23 -10.87
N GLN A 215 1.73 -6.00 -9.66
CA GLN A 215 0.31 -6.00 -9.30
C GLN A 215 0.03 -5.05 -8.13
N TYR A 216 -1.22 -4.64 -7.99
CA TYR A 216 -1.71 -3.87 -6.86
C TYR A 216 -2.83 -4.61 -6.14
N ILE A 217 -2.92 -4.38 -4.83
CA ILE A 217 -3.99 -4.91 -4.00
C ILE A 217 -5.24 -4.06 -4.16
N ALA A 218 -6.37 -4.69 -4.50
CA ALA A 218 -7.67 -4.07 -4.45
C ALA A 218 -8.23 -4.18 -3.03
N ARG A 219 -8.05 -3.15 -2.22
CA ARG A 219 -8.47 -3.13 -0.82
C ARG A 219 -9.98 -3.00 -0.70
N PRO A 220 -10.62 -3.69 0.25
CA PRO A 220 -12.01 -3.42 0.60
C PRO A 220 -12.23 -1.95 0.99
N HIS A 221 -13.33 -1.36 0.56
CA HIS A 221 -13.63 0.05 0.77
C HIS A 221 -14.19 0.32 2.18
N LEU A 222 -13.37 0.12 3.21
CA LEU A 222 -13.70 0.45 4.59
C LEU A 222 -13.42 1.93 4.85
N ALA A 223 -14.47 2.75 5.01
CA ALA A 223 -14.37 4.19 5.21
C ALA A 223 -13.47 4.88 4.17
N VAL A 224 -13.62 4.53 2.89
CA VAL A 224 -12.84 5.09 1.78
C VAL A 224 -12.88 6.62 1.75
N TRP A 225 -13.95 7.24 2.25
CA TRP A 225 -14.08 8.69 2.35
C TRP A 225 -12.93 9.34 3.14
N ALA A 226 -12.35 8.63 4.12
CA ALA A 226 -11.29 9.12 5.00
C ALA A 226 -9.87 8.75 4.51
N THR A 227 -9.71 8.29 3.26
CA THR A 227 -8.43 7.77 2.75
C THR A 227 -7.82 8.60 1.62
N ALA A 228 -8.33 9.82 1.41
CA ALA A 228 -7.72 10.75 0.46
C ALA A 228 -6.26 11.10 0.86
N PRO A 229 -5.36 11.40 -0.09
CA PRO A 229 -5.58 11.35 -1.54
C PRO A 229 -5.57 9.92 -2.08
N PHE A 230 -6.16 9.71 -3.25
CA PHE A 230 -6.39 8.39 -3.84
C PHE A 230 -5.29 7.96 -4.80
N LEU A 231 -5.37 6.71 -5.24
CA LEU A 231 -4.33 5.87 -5.84
C LEU A 231 -3.16 5.62 -4.87
N HIS A 232 -2.32 4.64 -5.19
CA HIS A 232 -1.19 4.27 -4.32
C HIS A 232 -0.17 5.40 -4.14
N ASN A 233 -0.06 6.31 -5.10
CA ASN A 233 0.86 7.45 -5.12
C ASN A 233 0.24 8.78 -4.67
N GLY A 234 -1.05 8.81 -4.34
CA GLY A 234 -1.74 10.02 -3.91
C GLY A 234 -2.02 11.04 -5.02
N SER A 235 -1.98 10.63 -6.29
CA SER A 235 -2.10 11.52 -7.45
C SER A 235 -3.51 12.04 -7.72
N VAL A 236 -4.52 11.57 -6.99
CA VAL A 236 -5.92 11.98 -7.16
C VAL A 236 -6.47 12.49 -5.82
N PRO A 237 -6.83 13.77 -5.72
CA PRO A 237 -7.09 14.42 -4.43
C PRO A 237 -8.42 14.03 -3.76
N ASN A 238 -9.42 13.61 -4.53
CA ASN A 238 -10.75 13.31 -4.01
C ASN A 238 -11.48 12.24 -4.86
N LEU A 239 -12.56 11.67 -4.34
CA LEU A 239 -13.32 10.63 -5.04
C LEU A 239 -14.01 11.14 -6.30
N TYR A 240 -14.42 12.41 -6.33
CA TYR A 240 -15.00 12.99 -7.54
C TYR A 240 -14.01 12.90 -8.71
N ALA A 241 -12.78 13.32 -8.49
CA ALA A 241 -11.73 13.21 -9.51
C ALA A 241 -11.38 11.76 -9.84
N LEU A 242 -11.37 10.85 -8.85
CA LEU A 242 -11.11 9.43 -9.10
C LEU A 242 -12.16 8.78 -10.00
N LEU A 243 -13.42 9.15 -9.81
CA LEU A 243 -14.55 8.63 -10.59
C LEU A 243 -14.79 9.38 -11.91
N SER A 244 -14.04 10.46 -12.16
CA SER A 244 -14.05 11.20 -13.43
C SER A 244 -13.08 10.57 -14.44
N PRO A 245 -13.32 10.77 -15.75
CA PRO A 245 -12.34 10.40 -16.77
C PRO A 245 -10.96 10.98 -16.50
N VAL A 246 -9.90 10.26 -16.85
CA VAL A 246 -8.51 10.69 -16.59
C VAL A 246 -8.23 12.11 -17.10
N LYS A 247 -8.71 12.45 -18.29
CA LYS A 247 -8.56 13.78 -18.89
C LYS A 247 -9.18 14.94 -18.10
N GLU A 248 -10.10 14.64 -17.17
CA GLU A 248 -10.78 15.61 -16.32
C GLU A 248 -10.18 15.70 -14.91
N ARG A 249 -9.21 14.83 -14.60
CA ARG A 249 -8.47 14.87 -13.35
C ARG A 249 -7.46 16.02 -13.38
N PRO A 250 -7.18 16.66 -12.23
CA PRO A 250 -6.22 17.76 -12.20
C PRO A 250 -4.81 17.28 -12.53
N ALA A 251 -4.20 17.82 -13.59
CA ALA A 251 -2.83 17.49 -13.99
C ALA A 251 -1.77 18.03 -13.01
N CYS A 252 -2.12 19.08 -12.26
CA CYS A 252 -1.32 19.65 -11.18
C CYS A 252 -2.25 20.29 -10.16
N PHE A 253 -1.95 20.10 -8.87
CA PHE A 253 -2.75 20.68 -7.80
C PHE A 253 -1.91 20.97 -6.55
N TYR A 254 -2.38 21.95 -5.76
CA TYR A 254 -1.85 22.24 -4.43
C TYR A 254 -2.76 21.64 -3.36
N LEU A 255 -2.18 20.83 -2.47
CA LEU A 255 -2.82 20.44 -1.21
C LEU A 255 -2.59 21.57 -0.19
N SER A 256 -3.69 22.10 0.35
CA SER A 256 -3.62 23.11 1.41
C SER A 256 -2.81 22.59 2.61
N PRO A 257 -1.99 23.44 3.27
CA PRO A 257 -1.30 23.09 4.51
C PRO A 257 -2.25 22.62 5.61
N ASN A 258 -3.48 23.12 5.63
CA ASN A 258 -4.52 22.74 6.59
C ASN A 258 -5.23 21.44 6.22
N MET A 259 -4.92 20.85 5.06
CA MET A 259 -5.54 19.62 4.55
C MET A 259 -7.08 19.67 4.65
N GLU A 260 -7.67 20.80 4.24
CA GLU A 260 -9.11 21.01 4.28
C GLU A 260 -9.83 19.93 3.48
N PHE A 261 -10.91 19.40 4.05
CA PHE A 261 -11.68 18.32 3.47
C PHE A 261 -12.98 18.80 2.84
N ASP A 262 -13.22 18.45 1.58
CA ASP A 262 -14.47 18.68 0.86
C ASP A 262 -15.40 17.47 1.03
N PRO A 263 -16.50 17.59 1.81
CA PRO A 263 -17.43 16.48 2.01
C PRO A 263 -18.31 16.18 0.79
N VAL A 264 -18.35 17.06 -0.22
CA VAL A 264 -19.11 16.88 -1.45
C VAL A 264 -18.31 16.12 -2.49
N LYS A 265 -17.06 16.55 -2.72
CA LYS A 265 -16.13 15.82 -3.61
C LYS A 265 -15.48 14.61 -2.92
N VAL A 266 -15.62 14.51 -1.62
CA VAL A 266 -15.12 13.44 -0.74
C VAL A 266 -13.60 13.30 -0.86
N GLY A 267 -12.88 14.23 -0.25
CA GLY A 267 -11.42 14.28 -0.24
C GLY A 267 -10.90 15.68 0.01
N PHE A 268 -9.66 15.93 -0.37
CA PHE A 268 -9.05 17.23 -0.09
C PHE A 268 -9.54 18.33 -1.03
N VAL A 269 -9.71 19.52 -0.45
CA VAL A 269 -9.84 20.76 -1.21
C VAL A 269 -8.49 21.06 -1.84
N VAL A 270 -8.48 21.25 -3.14
CA VAL A 270 -7.27 21.56 -3.90
C VAL A 270 -7.50 22.76 -4.81
N SER A 271 -6.45 23.52 -5.05
CA SER A 271 -6.39 24.51 -6.11
C SER A 271 -5.54 23.98 -7.26
N GLU A 272 -5.94 24.25 -8.50
CA GLU A 272 -5.14 23.89 -9.66
C GLU A 272 -3.89 24.77 -9.72
N CYS A 273 -2.78 24.20 -10.24
CA CYS A 273 -1.57 24.98 -10.45
C CYS A 273 -1.78 25.90 -11.65
N ASN A 274 -1.57 27.19 -11.46
CA ASN A 274 -1.34 28.09 -12.57
C ASN A 274 0.05 27.78 -13.15
N ASP A 275 0.24 27.89 -14.45
CA ASP A 275 1.47 27.56 -15.20
C ASP A 275 2.75 28.31 -14.77
N SER A 276 2.72 29.00 -13.68
CA SER A 276 3.88 29.68 -13.10
C SER A 276 4.79 28.66 -12.42
N PRO A 277 6.09 28.56 -12.79
CA PRO A 277 7.03 27.60 -12.23
C PRO A 277 7.48 27.90 -10.79
N THR A 278 6.81 28.80 -10.12
CA THR A 278 7.23 29.27 -8.80
C THR A 278 6.48 28.54 -7.69
N PHE A 279 7.10 27.59 -7.11
CA PHE A 279 7.51 27.57 -5.73
C PHE A 279 6.72 26.67 -4.76
N ARG A 280 7.51 25.83 -4.14
CA ARG A 280 7.34 25.30 -2.78
C ARG A 280 7.30 26.46 -1.75
N ASP A 281 6.27 27.28 -1.80
CA ASP A 281 5.96 28.15 -0.70
C ASP A 281 5.28 27.31 0.37
N PRO A 282 5.87 27.10 1.56
CA PRO A 282 5.24 26.37 2.66
C PRO A 282 3.87 26.94 3.06
N LEU A 283 3.60 28.19 2.73
CA LEU A 283 2.32 28.86 2.97
C LEU A 283 1.24 28.50 1.93
N VAL A 284 1.66 28.03 0.74
CA VAL A 284 0.73 27.65 -0.34
C VAL A 284 0.38 26.16 -0.33
N GLY A 285 1.13 25.34 0.42
CA GLY A 285 0.91 23.91 0.56
C GLY A 285 1.81 23.05 -0.34
N PHE A 286 1.49 21.77 -0.43
CA PHE A 286 2.25 20.80 -1.21
C PHE A 286 1.76 20.77 -2.66
N GLU A 287 2.67 21.05 -3.60
CA GLU A 287 2.41 20.94 -5.05
C GLU A 287 2.56 19.51 -5.52
N PHE A 288 1.52 18.98 -6.16
CA PHE A 288 1.53 17.66 -6.78
C PHE A 288 1.42 17.78 -8.31
N ARG A 289 2.44 17.33 -9.04
CA ARG A 289 2.49 17.33 -10.51
C ARG A 289 2.39 15.91 -11.03
N THR A 290 1.28 15.59 -11.69
CA THR A 290 0.96 14.23 -12.13
C THR A 290 1.77 13.74 -13.34
N HIS A 291 2.42 14.65 -14.07
CA HIS A 291 3.29 14.31 -15.21
C HIS A 291 4.72 13.88 -14.79
N LEU A 292 5.09 14.08 -13.52
CA LEU A 292 6.39 13.62 -13.03
C LEU A 292 6.40 12.09 -12.89
N PRO A 293 7.55 11.44 -13.11
CA PRO A 293 7.68 10.00 -12.94
C PRO A 293 7.22 9.54 -11.56
N GLY A 294 6.38 8.50 -11.50
CA GLY A 294 5.81 7.98 -10.26
C GLY A 294 4.55 8.69 -9.77
N ASN A 295 4.20 9.83 -10.38
CA ASN A 295 3.07 10.65 -9.99
C ASN A 295 1.85 10.48 -10.92
N SER A 296 1.87 9.55 -11.86
CA SER A 296 0.78 9.41 -12.81
C SER A 296 -0.59 9.27 -12.12
N MET A 297 -1.57 10.02 -12.63
CA MET A 297 -2.98 9.96 -12.21
C MET A 297 -3.80 8.95 -13.02
N GLU A 298 -3.15 8.19 -13.89
CA GLU A 298 -3.80 7.22 -14.76
C GLU A 298 -4.33 6.00 -13.98
N GLY A 299 -5.14 5.21 -14.68
CA GLY A 299 -5.75 4.02 -14.14
C GLY A 299 -7.06 4.28 -13.39
N HIS A 300 -7.73 3.21 -12.99
CA HIS A 300 -9.05 3.24 -12.37
C HIS A 300 -10.09 4.04 -13.19
N GLU A 301 -9.97 4.05 -14.51
CA GLU A 301 -10.92 4.75 -15.37
C GLU A 301 -12.11 3.84 -15.66
N PHE A 302 -13.29 4.33 -15.35
CA PHE A 302 -14.53 3.66 -15.73
C PHE A 302 -14.87 4.01 -17.18
N LYS A 303 -14.79 3.02 -18.09
CA LYS A 303 -15.03 3.19 -19.52
C LYS A 303 -16.41 2.65 -20.00
N GLY A 304 -17.38 2.55 -19.12
CA GLY A 304 -18.72 2.08 -19.47
C GLY A 304 -18.71 0.64 -20.03
N SER A 305 -19.02 0.47 -21.33
CA SER A 305 -19.06 -0.85 -21.97
C SER A 305 -17.73 -1.60 -22.03
N ASP A 306 -16.60 -0.92 -21.85
CA ASP A 306 -15.27 -1.51 -21.94
C ASP A 306 -14.82 -2.23 -20.65
N CYS A 307 -15.59 -2.14 -19.58
CA CYS A 307 -15.33 -2.88 -18.34
C CYS A 307 -15.38 -4.40 -18.51
N GLY A 308 -15.90 -4.91 -19.62
CA GLY A 308 -15.97 -6.34 -19.93
C GLY A 308 -14.62 -6.99 -20.22
N SER A 309 -13.60 -6.24 -20.63
CA SER A 309 -12.28 -6.78 -20.95
C SER A 309 -11.39 -7.00 -19.72
N VAL A 310 -11.63 -6.28 -18.64
CA VAL A 310 -10.88 -6.42 -17.38
C VAL A 310 -11.28 -7.68 -16.61
N VAL A 311 -12.48 -8.20 -16.86
CA VAL A 311 -13.06 -9.33 -16.11
C VAL A 311 -12.74 -10.69 -16.73
N ALA A 312 -12.39 -10.72 -18.01
CA ALA A 312 -12.19 -11.98 -18.75
C ALA A 312 -10.83 -12.68 -18.54
N GLY A 313 -9.88 -12.01 -17.85
CA GLY A 313 -8.51 -12.53 -17.65
C GLY A 313 -8.21 -13.08 -16.25
N ALA A 314 -9.17 -13.13 -15.34
CA ALA A 314 -8.97 -13.62 -13.98
C ALA A 314 -9.47 -15.07 -13.84
N GLY A 315 -8.81 -15.98 -14.57
CA GLY A 315 -8.90 -17.43 -14.41
C GLY A 315 -7.65 -17.95 -13.71
#